data_5ba86317daa291c09ed48ebc9b48f03c
#
_entry.id   5ba86317daa291c09ed48ebc9b48f03c
#
_cell.length_a   1.000
_cell.length_b   1.000
_cell.length_c   1.000
_cell.angle_alpha   90.00
_cell.angle_beta   90.00
_cell.angle_gamma   90.00
#
_symmetry.space_group_name_H-M   'P 1'
#
loop_
_entity.id
_entity.type
_entity.pdbx_description
1 polymer ?
#
loop_
_entity_poly.entity_id
_entity_poly.type
_entity_poly.pdbx_seq_one_letter_code
_entity_poly.pdbx_strand_id
1 'polypeptide(L)'
;CGAADWDKVIGAVARTKAATGRPMAILGSLVETMPEDVALRLVAMGIVPFAGLPEAIEAMGAAAKLGEARLAQEPLLLPTQENSGHTLTGVEARAELIPYGLRMPASARADSPAAAHRPW
;
A
#
# COMPACT_ATOMS: atom_id res chain seq x y z
N CYS A 1 16.51 -20.67 17.93
CA CYS A 1 16.21 -19.79 19.08
C CYS A 1 14.94 -20.27 19.74
N GLY A 2 14.97 -20.51 21.07
CA GLY A 2 13.77 -20.87 21.83
C GLY A 2 12.91 -19.63 22.15
N ALA A 3 11.66 -19.87 22.59
CA ALA A 3 10.74 -18.77 22.96
C ALA A 3 11.34 -17.80 23.99
N ALA A 4 12.11 -18.32 24.97
CA ALA A 4 12.77 -17.50 26.00
C ALA A 4 13.85 -16.57 25.41
N ASP A 5 14.48 -16.93 24.32
CA ASP A 5 15.48 -16.08 23.66
C ASP A 5 14.79 -14.93 22.91
N TRP A 6 13.66 -15.20 22.30
CA TRP A 6 12.87 -14.18 21.64
C TRP A 6 12.32 -13.13 22.62
N ASP A 7 11.92 -13.54 23.83
CA ASP A 7 11.46 -12.59 24.85
C ASP A 7 12.56 -11.61 25.25
N LYS A 8 13.81 -12.07 25.34
CA LYS A 8 14.95 -11.18 25.61
C LYS A 8 15.19 -10.18 24.48
N VAL A 9 15.15 -10.68 23.22
CA VAL A 9 15.36 -9.84 22.02
C VAL A 9 14.24 -8.79 21.92
N ILE A 10 12.99 -9.20 22.02
CA ILE A 10 11.83 -8.31 21.95
C ILE A 10 11.93 -7.25 23.07
N GLY A 11 12.23 -7.68 24.31
CA GLY A 11 12.38 -6.76 25.43
C GLY A 11 13.52 -5.74 25.24
N ALA A 12 14.65 -6.14 24.65
CA ALA A 12 15.74 -5.23 24.36
C ALA A 12 15.37 -4.19 23.29
N VAL A 13 14.77 -4.62 22.18
CA VAL A 13 14.37 -3.73 21.09
C VAL A 13 13.24 -2.78 21.51
N ALA A 14 12.28 -3.27 22.32
CA ALA A 14 11.21 -2.43 22.84
C ALA A 14 11.76 -1.30 23.74
N ARG A 15 12.71 -1.61 24.62
CA ARG A 15 13.38 -0.58 25.45
C ARG A 15 14.14 0.43 24.59
N THR A 16 14.86 -0.03 23.60
CA THR A 16 15.61 0.85 22.69
C THR A 16 14.67 1.76 21.90
N LYS A 17 13.54 1.21 21.39
CA LYS A 17 12.52 1.99 20.71
C LYS A 17 11.92 3.07 21.62
N ALA A 18 11.58 2.72 22.85
CA ALA A 18 11.05 3.67 23.83
C ALA A 18 12.06 4.78 24.19
N ALA A 19 13.33 4.42 24.30
CA ALA A 19 14.39 5.37 24.66
C ALA A 19 14.77 6.31 23.49
N THR A 20 14.68 5.85 22.26
CA THR A 20 15.16 6.62 21.08
C THR A 20 14.03 7.27 20.28
N GLY A 21 12.80 6.79 20.38
CA GLY A 21 11.66 7.18 19.54
C GLY A 21 11.83 6.82 18.04
N ARG A 22 12.88 6.08 17.69
CA ARG A 22 13.19 5.74 16.29
C ARG A 22 12.40 4.53 15.82
N PRO A 23 12.08 4.46 14.50
CA PRO A 23 11.57 3.24 13.89
C PRO A 23 12.57 2.09 14.11
N MET A 24 12.04 0.91 14.44
CA MET A 24 12.83 -0.28 14.69
C MET A 24 12.33 -1.44 13.83
N ALA A 25 13.26 -2.27 13.41
CA ALA A 25 12.98 -3.53 12.74
C ALA A 25 13.84 -4.65 13.32
N ILE A 26 13.35 -5.87 13.24
CA ILE A 26 14.11 -7.08 13.54
C ILE A 26 14.16 -7.93 12.28
N LEU A 27 15.35 -8.38 11.93
CA LEU A 27 15.58 -9.24 10.79
C LEU A 27 15.95 -10.65 11.25
N GLY A 28 15.11 -11.63 10.86
CA GLY A 28 15.52 -13.03 10.78
C GLY A 28 16.24 -13.26 9.46
N SER A 29 17.49 -13.69 9.48
CA SER A 29 18.27 -13.90 8.25
C SER A 29 17.70 -14.99 7.34
N LEU A 30 17.00 -15.96 7.91
CA LEU A 30 16.25 -17.01 7.23
C LEU A 30 14.78 -16.92 7.62
N VAL A 31 13.90 -17.28 6.70
CA VAL A 31 12.42 -17.22 6.92
C VAL A 31 12.02 -18.02 8.15
N GLU A 32 12.62 -19.20 8.36
CA GLU A 32 12.35 -20.11 9.47
C GLU A 32 12.79 -19.57 10.83
N THR A 33 13.62 -18.53 10.85
CA THR A 33 14.11 -17.95 12.11
C THR A 33 13.17 -16.92 12.72
N MET A 34 12.09 -16.54 12.02
CA MET A 34 11.06 -15.63 12.50
C MET A 34 9.72 -16.36 12.67
N PRO A 35 9.41 -16.90 13.86
CA PRO A 35 8.12 -17.52 14.13
C PRO A 35 6.97 -16.52 13.98
N GLU A 36 5.82 -16.97 13.51
CA GLU A 36 4.66 -16.12 13.24
C GLU A 36 4.15 -15.39 14.49
N ASP A 37 4.10 -16.08 15.62
CA ASP A 37 3.68 -15.50 16.91
C ASP A 37 4.63 -14.37 17.36
N VAL A 38 5.93 -14.53 17.11
CA VAL A 38 6.94 -13.49 17.36
C VAL A 38 6.73 -12.30 16.43
N ALA A 39 6.49 -12.54 15.14
CA ALA A 39 6.23 -11.49 14.16
C ALA A 39 4.99 -10.67 14.54
N LEU A 40 3.90 -11.33 14.91
CA LEU A 40 2.66 -10.67 15.35
C LEU A 40 2.88 -9.81 16.61
N ARG A 41 3.65 -10.30 17.58
CA ARG A 41 4.01 -9.53 18.78
C ARG A 41 4.82 -8.28 18.44
N LEU A 42 5.77 -8.37 17.54
CA LEU A 42 6.58 -7.24 17.06
C LEU A 42 5.72 -6.19 16.36
N VAL A 43 4.83 -6.60 15.47
CA VAL A 43 3.88 -5.71 14.78
C VAL A 43 2.99 -4.98 15.79
N ALA A 44 2.46 -5.68 16.79
CA ALA A 44 1.65 -5.06 17.84
C ALA A 44 2.40 -3.97 18.65
N MET A 45 3.74 -4.06 18.71
CA MET A 45 4.62 -3.08 19.34
C MET A 45 5.10 -1.99 18.35
N GLY A 46 4.64 -2.02 17.11
CA GLY A 46 5.10 -1.14 16.03
C GLY A 46 6.57 -1.34 15.67
N ILE A 47 7.07 -2.58 15.79
CA ILE A 47 8.39 -3.02 15.35
C ILE A 47 8.20 -3.85 14.11
N VAL A 48 8.95 -3.58 13.05
CA VAL A 48 8.81 -4.29 11.77
C VAL A 48 9.56 -5.62 11.82
N PRO A 49 8.90 -6.79 11.68
CA PRO A 49 9.57 -8.06 11.54
C PRO A 49 9.90 -8.31 10.06
N PHE A 50 11.14 -8.68 9.77
CA PHE A 50 11.54 -9.17 8.46
C PHE A 50 11.93 -10.64 8.56
N ALA A 51 11.32 -11.47 7.73
CA ALA A 51 11.64 -12.89 7.59
C ALA A 51 12.37 -13.10 6.26
N GLY A 52 13.69 -13.08 6.31
CA GLY A 52 14.55 -13.18 5.14
C GLY A 52 15.32 -11.90 4.83
N LEU A 53 16.61 -12.05 4.50
CA LEU A 53 17.48 -10.92 4.19
C LEU A 53 17.14 -10.25 2.85
N PRO A 54 16.85 -10.98 1.76
CA PRO A 54 16.51 -10.38 0.48
C PRO A 54 15.26 -9.51 0.58
N GLU A 55 14.21 -10.01 1.21
CA GLU A 55 12.93 -9.33 1.40
C GLU A 55 13.10 -8.06 2.25
N ALA A 56 13.95 -8.13 3.28
CA ALA A 56 14.25 -6.96 4.11
C ALA A 56 14.93 -5.84 3.32
N ILE A 57 15.95 -6.20 2.50
CA ILE A 57 16.67 -5.22 1.68
C ILE A 57 15.75 -4.58 0.65
N GLU A 58 14.91 -5.38 -0.02
CA GLU A 58 13.95 -4.89 -1.00
C GLU A 58 12.93 -3.94 -0.37
N ALA A 59 12.33 -4.35 0.76
CA ALA A 59 11.34 -3.55 1.48
C ALA A 59 11.93 -2.23 2.01
N MET A 60 13.15 -2.25 2.56
CA MET A 60 13.83 -1.03 3.00
C MET A 60 14.17 -0.11 1.83
N GLY A 61 14.61 -0.66 0.69
CA GLY A 61 14.85 0.10 -0.53
C GLY A 61 13.58 0.76 -1.08
N ALA A 62 12.46 0.03 -1.08
CA ALA A 62 11.16 0.56 -1.48
C ALA A 62 10.68 1.66 -0.52
N ALA A 63 10.83 1.47 0.78
CA ALA A 63 10.45 2.46 1.79
C ALA A 63 11.28 3.75 1.67
N ALA A 64 12.58 3.65 1.38
CA ALA A 64 13.45 4.79 1.16
C ALA A 64 12.99 5.61 -0.06
N LYS A 65 12.75 4.96 -1.21
CA LYS A 65 12.22 5.60 -2.42
C LYS A 65 10.88 6.29 -2.18
N LEU A 66 9.99 5.64 -1.42
CA LEU A 66 8.69 6.23 -1.08
C LEU A 66 8.84 7.45 -0.16
N GLY A 67 9.80 7.39 0.78
CA GLY A 67 10.15 8.51 1.65
C GLY A 67 10.67 9.72 0.85
N GLU A 68 11.60 9.49 -0.07
CA GLU A 68 12.13 10.52 -0.97
C GLU A 68 11.02 11.14 -1.83
N ALA A 69 10.15 10.30 -2.41
CA ALA A 69 9.02 10.78 -3.21
C ALA A 69 8.05 11.65 -2.39
N ARG A 70 7.78 11.28 -1.13
CA ARG A 70 6.92 12.08 -0.23
C ARG A 70 7.54 13.42 0.16
N LEU A 71 8.86 13.47 0.32
CA LEU A 71 9.57 14.71 0.63
C LEU A 71 9.70 15.64 -0.58
N ALA A 72 9.74 15.08 -1.79
CA ALA A 72 9.88 15.83 -3.04
C ALA A 72 8.55 16.37 -3.61
N GLN A 73 7.42 15.87 -3.15
CA GLN A 73 6.12 16.33 -3.63
C GLN A 73 5.64 17.55 -2.87
N GLU A 74 5.61 18.70 -3.56
CA GLU A 74 4.64 19.72 -3.21
C GLU A 74 3.23 19.10 -3.34
N PRO A 75 2.32 19.34 -2.38
CA PRO A 75 0.95 18.85 -2.49
C PRO A 75 0.37 19.34 -3.81
N LEU A 76 -0.06 18.43 -4.66
CA LEU A 76 -0.77 18.75 -5.90
C LEU A 76 -2.12 19.35 -5.50
N LEU A 77 -2.10 20.65 -5.22
CA LEU A 77 -3.32 21.40 -4.98
C LEU A 77 -3.99 21.59 -6.33
N LEU A 78 -4.95 20.76 -6.64
CA LEU A 78 -5.83 21.02 -7.76
C LEU A 78 -6.52 22.36 -7.49
N PRO A 79 -6.52 23.31 -8.45
CA PRO A 79 -7.24 24.55 -8.27
C PRO A 79 -8.69 24.22 -7.97
N THR A 80 -9.21 24.83 -6.91
CA THR A 80 -10.63 24.68 -6.56
C THR A 80 -11.42 25.32 -7.69
N GLN A 81 -11.90 24.50 -8.62
CA GLN A 81 -12.87 24.98 -9.59
C GLN A 81 -14.22 25.06 -8.87
N GLU A 82 -14.80 26.25 -8.86
CA GLU A 82 -16.16 26.48 -8.37
C GLU A 82 -17.24 25.81 -9.24
N ASN A 83 -16.82 25.03 -10.23
CA ASN A 83 -17.75 24.29 -11.07
C ASN A 83 -18.29 23.10 -10.30
N SER A 84 -19.60 23.11 -10.08
CA SER A 84 -20.35 21.94 -9.64
C SER A 84 -20.08 20.79 -10.61
N GLY A 85 -19.23 19.85 -10.19
CA GLY A 85 -18.98 18.64 -10.97
C GLY A 85 -20.30 17.93 -11.22
N HIS A 86 -20.56 17.52 -12.45
CA HIS A 86 -21.69 16.64 -12.78
C HIS A 86 -21.19 15.23 -13.03
N THR A 87 -22.00 14.27 -12.68
CA THR A 87 -21.70 12.86 -12.93
C THR A 87 -22.03 12.54 -14.37
N LEU A 88 -21.00 12.12 -15.14
CA LEU A 88 -21.19 11.64 -16.50
C LEU A 88 -21.76 10.23 -16.49
N THR A 89 -22.65 9.93 -17.42
CA THR A 89 -23.05 8.54 -17.71
C THR A 89 -21.87 7.80 -18.38
N GLY A 90 -21.91 6.46 -18.38
CA GLY A 90 -20.84 5.68 -19.00
C GLY A 90 -20.61 5.99 -20.48
N VAL A 91 -21.65 6.37 -21.21
CA VAL A 91 -21.56 6.77 -22.64
C VAL A 91 -20.91 8.15 -22.78
N GLU A 92 -21.32 9.11 -21.96
CA GLU A 92 -20.75 10.46 -21.95
C GLU A 92 -19.28 10.43 -21.50
N ALA A 93 -18.98 9.71 -20.42
CA ALA A 93 -17.61 9.54 -19.96
C ALA A 93 -16.69 8.93 -21.02
N ARG A 94 -17.21 7.98 -21.82
CA ARG A 94 -16.48 7.41 -22.97
C ARG A 94 -16.16 8.48 -24.01
N ALA A 95 -17.14 9.29 -24.41
CA ALA A 95 -16.94 10.34 -25.39
C ALA A 95 -15.88 11.37 -24.95
N GLU A 96 -15.88 11.70 -23.67
CA GLU A 96 -14.92 12.64 -23.09
C GLU A 96 -13.49 12.05 -22.96
N LEU A 97 -13.36 10.74 -22.68
CA LEU A 97 -12.06 10.14 -22.37
C LEU A 97 -11.31 9.60 -23.59
N ILE A 98 -12.01 9.23 -24.68
CA ILE A 98 -11.37 8.74 -25.93
C ILE A 98 -10.37 9.75 -26.51
N PRO A 99 -10.62 11.06 -26.57
CA PRO A 99 -9.68 12.04 -27.09
C PRO A 99 -8.34 12.09 -26.33
N TYR A 100 -8.33 11.67 -25.06
CA TYR A 100 -7.12 11.56 -24.25
C TYR A 100 -6.36 10.22 -24.43
N GLY A 101 -6.73 9.41 -25.41
CA GLY A 101 -6.06 8.14 -25.74
C GLY A 101 -6.41 6.98 -24.80
N LEU A 102 -7.42 7.12 -23.94
CA LEU A 102 -7.86 6.05 -23.05
C LEU A 102 -8.64 4.98 -23.83
N ARG A 103 -8.20 3.73 -23.71
CA ARG A 103 -8.91 2.60 -24.28
C ARG A 103 -10.12 2.24 -23.42
N MET A 104 -11.30 2.49 -23.94
CA MET A 104 -12.54 2.18 -23.25
C MET A 104 -13.20 0.96 -23.89
N PRO A 105 -13.76 0.03 -23.09
CA PRO A 105 -14.51 -1.11 -23.64
C PRO A 105 -15.74 -0.62 -24.40
N ALA A 106 -16.18 -1.40 -25.38
CA ALA A 106 -17.45 -1.12 -26.06
C ALA A 106 -18.58 -1.12 -25.05
N SER A 107 -19.41 -0.09 -25.07
CA SER A 107 -20.53 0.05 -24.17
C SER A 107 -21.73 0.63 -24.92
N ALA A 108 -22.90 0.17 -24.59
CA ALA A 108 -24.17 0.74 -25.07
C ALA A 108 -25.15 0.83 -23.94
N ARG A 109 -26.07 1.77 -24.05
CA ARG A 109 -27.17 1.92 -23.11
C ARG A 109 -28.29 0.99 -23.51
N ALA A 110 -28.80 0.21 -22.56
CA ALA A 110 -29.98 -0.60 -22.73
C ALA A 110 -31.14 0.03 -21.95
N ASP A 111 -32.21 0.36 -22.64
CA ASP A 111 -33.39 0.96 -22.02
C ASP A 111 -34.41 -0.08 -21.48
N SER A 112 -34.10 -1.36 -21.70
CA SER A 112 -34.84 -2.50 -21.14
C SER A 112 -33.99 -3.73 -20.96
N PRO A 113 -34.36 -4.68 -20.10
CA PRO A 113 -33.65 -5.96 -19.97
C PRO A 113 -33.54 -6.74 -21.28
N ALA A 114 -34.54 -6.68 -22.14
CA ALA A 114 -34.55 -7.33 -23.45
C ALA A 114 -33.53 -6.70 -24.42
N ALA A 115 -33.30 -5.40 -24.32
CA ALA A 115 -32.29 -4.70 -25.11
C ALA A 115 -30.84 -5.04 -24.67
N ALA A 116 -30.65 -5.38 -23.41
CA ALA A 116 -29.36 -5.75 -22.84
C ALA A 116 -28.86 -7.14 -23.30
N HIS A 117 -29.74 -7.99 -23.81
CA HIS A 117 -29.43 -9.36 -24.29
C HIS A 117 -28.98 -9.41 -25.76
N ARG A 118 -28.81 -8.30 -26.47
CA ARG A 118 -28.28 -8.34 -27.84
C ARG A 118 -26.79 -8.63 -27.82
N PRO A 119 -26.30 -9.66 -28.57
CA PRO A 119 -24.87 -9.89 -28.72
C PRO A 119 -24.22 -8.68 -29.41
N TRP A 120 -23.07 -8.29 -28.94
CA TRP A 120 -22.23 -7.20 -29.45
C TRP A 120 -21.48 -7.62 -30.71
#